data_ab1289f9a9df84de3b7e8cc5c139add6
#
_entry.id   ab1289f9a9df84de3b7e8cc5c139add6
#
_cell.length_a   1.000
_cell.length_b   1.000
_cell.length_c   1.000
_cell.angle_alpha   90.00
_cell.angle_beta   90.00
_cell.angle_gamma   90.00
#
_symmetry.space_group_name_H-M   'P 1'
#
loop_
_entity.id
_entity.type
_entity.pdbx_description
1 polymer ?
#
loop_
_entity_poly.entity_id
_entity_poly.type
_entity_poly.pdbx_seq_one_letter_code
_entity_poly.pdbx_strand_id
1 'polypeptide(L)'
;MYAIALIRYRRALEDVLAVQEQHRAYLRSLKQAGTLIAAGPMEPRSGGALLLRVPDDDADGALDRVRDGDPYVTFGVAQYELIPWMVNTGREELDKL
;
A
#
# COMPACT_ATOMS: atom_id res chain seq x y z
N MET A 1 3.29 5.95 12.92
CA MET A 1 4.22 6.09 11.76
C MET A 1 3.44 6.07 10.47
N TYR A 2 3.60 7.08 9.65
CA TYR A 2 3.06 7.09 8.29
C TYR A 2 4.09 6.55 7.32
N ALA A 3 3.63 6.01 6.21
CA ALA A 3 4.49 5.54 5.15
C ALA A 3 3.76 5.61 3.81
N ILE A 4 4.53 5.79 2.76
CA ILE A 4 4.04 5.67 1.40
C ILE A 4 4.56 4.35 0.85
N ALA A 5 3.67 3.55 0.26
CA ALA A 5 4.06 2.38 -0.50
C ALA A 5 3.86 2.69 -1.98
N LEU A 6 4.94 2.66 -2.74
CA LEU A 6 4.87 2.75 -4.20
C LEU A 6 4.83 1.34 -4.76
N ILE A 7 3.78 1.05 -5.50
CA ILE A 7 3.58 -0.27 -6.13
C ILE A 7 3.94 -0.11 -7.60
N ARG A 8 4.90 -0.93 -8.06
CA ARG A 8 5.33 -0.90 -9.45
C ARG A 8 5.02 -2.23 -10.10
N TYR A 9 4.33 -2.19 -11.26
CA TYR A 9 4.02 -3.40 -12.01
C TYR A 9 5.29 -4.00 -12.60
N ARG A 10 5.39 -5.33 -12.50
CA ARG A 10 6.52 -6.13 -13.00
C ARG A 10 6.12 -7.03 -14.15
N ARG A 11 4.85 -7.05 -14.50
CA ARG A 11 4.27 -7.87 -15.57
C ARG A 11 3.38 -6.99 -16.43
N ALA A 12 2.91 -7.53 -17.55
CA ALA A 12 1.95 -6.86 -18.42
C ALA A 12 0.68 -6.53 -17.64
N LEU A 13 0.00 -5.45 -18.03
CA LEU A 13 -1.21 -5.01 -17.34
C LEU A 13 -2.26 -6.12 -17.26
N GLU A 14 -2.40 -6.95 -18.29
CA GLU A 14 -3.35 -8.06 -18.28
C GLU A 14 -3.07 -9.04 -17.13
N ASP A 15 -1.81 -9.30 -16.81
CA ASP A 15 -1.44 -10.18 -15.69
C ASP A 15 -1.78 -9.54 -14.35
N VAL A 16 -1.59 -8.23 -14.25
CA VAL A 16 -1.96 -7.47 -13.04
C VAL A 16 -3.47 -7.50 -12.85
N LEU A 17 -4.22 -7.28 -13.94
CA LEU A 17 -5.69 -7.29 -13.88
C LEU A 17 -6.26 -8.65 -13.46
N ALA A 18 -5.56 -9.73 -13.79
CA ALA A 18 -5.98 -11.08 -13.40
C ALA A 18 -5.96 -11.27 -11.86
N VAL A 19 -5.17 -10.49 -11.14
CA VAL A 19 -5.03 -10.55 -9.66
C VAL A 19 -5.76 -9.39 -8.97
N GLN A 20 -6.34 -8.47 -9.74
CA GLN A 20 -6.83 -7.20 -9.21
C GLN A 20 -7.91 -7.35 -8.13
N GLU A 21 -8.85 -8.27 -8.29
CA GLU A 21 -9.91 -8.45 -7.30
C GLU A 21 -9.37 -8.91 -5.94
N GLN A 22 -8.40 -9.81 -5.93
CA GLN A 22 -7.74 -10.26 -4.71
C GLN A 22 -6.98 -9.12 -4.05
N HIS A 23 -6.28 -8.30 -4.85
CA HIS A 23 -5.59 -7.11 -4.37
C HIS A 23 -6.57 -6.11 -3.73
N ARG A 24 -7.70 -5.83 -4.40
CA ARG A 24 -8.72 -4.92 -3.88
C ARG A 24 -9.33 -5.43 -2.57
N ALA A 25 -9.58 -6.73 -2.47
CA ALA A 25 -10.09 -7.32 -1.23
C ALA A 25 -9.07 -7.15 -0.09
N TYR A 26 -7.79 -7.35 -0.39
CA TYR A 26 -6.73 -7.12 0.57
C TYR A 26 -6.69 -5.67 1.05
N LEU A 27 -6.77 -4.71 0.11
CA LEU A 27 -6.77 -3.29 0.47
C LEU A 27 -7.99 -2.92 1.32
N ARG A 28 -9.16 -3.51 1.05
CA ARG A 28 -10.34 -3.29 1.90
C ARG A 28 -10.08 -3.75 3.33
N SER A 29 -9.43 -4.89 3.51
CA SER A 29 -9.09 -5.38 4.86
C SER A 29 -8.13 -4.45 5.59
N LEU A 30 -7.15 -3.89 4.89
CA LEU A 30 -6.23 -2.90 5.47
C LEU A 30 -6.96 -1.61 5.83
N LYS A 31 -7.92 -1.20 5.01
CA LYS A 31 -8.73 -0.01 5.27
C LYS A 31 -9.57 -0.19 6.52
N GLN A 32 -10.22 -1.34 6.67
CA GLN A 32 -11.03 -1.68 7.84
C GLN A 32 -10.19 -1.75 9.11
N ALA A 33 -8.95 -2.22 9.01
CA ALA A 33 -8.04 -2.29 10.16
C ALA A 33 -7.46 -0.93 10.55
N GLY A 34 -7.68 0.11 9.75
CA GLY A 34 -7.11 1.43 9.98
C GLY A 34 -5.67 1.59 9.51
N THR A 35 -5.10 0.58 8.86
CA THR A 35 -3.73 0.61 8.35
C THR A 35 -3.64 1.39 7.05
N LEU A 36 -4.64 1.28 6.18
CA LEU A 36 -4.67 1.98 4.90
C LEU A 36 -5.53 3.24 5.03
N ILE A 37 -4.97 4.39 4.66
CA ILE A 37 -5.68 5.67 4.67
C ILE A 37 -6.23 5.97 3.27
N ALA A 38 -5.39 5.83 2.24
CA ALA A 38 -5.77 6.11 0.86
C ALA A 38 -4.96 5.24 -0.08
N ALA A 39 -5.52 4.95 -1.24
CA ALA A 39 -4.88 4.14 -2.28
C ALA A 39 -5.42 4.52 -3.65
N GLY A 40 -4.61 4.34 -4.68
CA GLY A 40 -5.05 4.54 -6.05
C GLY A 40 -3.96 4.23 -7.05
N PRO A 41 -4.35 4.02 -8.33
CA PRO A 41 -3.36 3.78 -9.38
C PRO A 41 -2.64 5.06 -9.77
N MET A 42 -1.45 4.91 -10.34
CA MET A 42 -0.71 6.01 -10.94
C MET A 42 -1.29 6.36 -12.31
N GLU A 43 -1.06 7.61 -12.73
CA GLU A 43 -1.40 8.10 -14.05
C GLU A 43 -0.13 8.51 -14.79
N PRO A 44 0.31 7.83 -15.87
CA PRO A 44 -0.30 6.65 -16.48
C PRO A 44 -0.19 5.40 -15.60
N ARG A 45 -0.98 4.37 -15.93
CA ARG A 45 -1.11 3.20 -15.07
C ARG A 45 0.10 2.28 -15.14
N SER A 46 1.11 2.59 -14.36
CA SER A 46 2.35 1.82 -14.23
C SER A 46 2.48 1.16 -12.85
N GLY A 47 1.52 1.41 -11.97
CA GLY A 47 1.52 0.96 -10.59
C GLY A 47 0.49 1.74 -9.79
N GLY A 48 0.76 1.91 -8.51
CA GLY A 48 -0.11 2.66 -7.63
C GLY A 48 0.63 3.15 -6.40
N ALA A 49 -0.11 3.79 -5.50
CA ALA A 49 0.43 4.25 -4.23
C ALA A 49 -0.56 3.97 -3.11
N LEU A 50 -0.02 3.66 -1.94
CA LEU A 50 -0.77 3.52 -0.71
C LEU A 50 -0.25 4.54 0.30
N LEU A 51 -1.16 5.17 1.03
CA LEU A 51 -0.80 5.91 2.23
C LEU A 51 -1.16 5.05 3.44
N LEU A 52 -0.15 4.69 4.23
CA LEU A 52 -0.28 3.74 5.32
C LEU A 52 -0.03 4.40 6.66
N ARG A 53 -0.65 3.85 7.70
CA ARG A 53 -0.37 4.17 9.10
C ARG A 53 -0.15 2.89 9.86
N VAL A 54 1.00 2.79 10.53
CA VAL A 54 1.40 1.61 11.29
C VAL A 54 1.88 2.02 12.68
N PRO A 55 1.93 1.08 13.65
CA PRO A 55 2.44 1.40 14.99
C PRO A 55 3.90 1.85 14.96
N ASP A 56 4.24 2.81 15.82
CA ASP A 56 5.60 3.35 15.88
C ASP A 56 6.60 2.31 16.41
N ASP A 57 6.18 1.43 17.31
CA ASP A 57 7.05 0.46 17.97
C ASP A 57 7.40 -0.75 17.12
N ASP A 58 6.71 -0.94 15.99
CA ASP A 58 6.96 -2.04 15.05
C ASP A 58 6.73 -1.60 13.60
N ALA A 59 7.14 -0.40 13.26
CA ALA A 59 6.83 0.18 11.95
C ALA A 59 7.40 -0.67 10.81
N ASP A 60 8.67 -1.05 10.89
CA ASP A 60 9.32 -1.81 9.81
C ASP A 60 8.67 -3.18 9.64
N GLY A 61 8.42 -3.89 10.73
CA GLY A 61 7.75 -5.20 10.68
C GLY A 61 6.33 -5.10 10.14
N ALA A 62 5.57 -4.09 10.57
CA ALA A 62 4.21 -3.87 10.08
C ALA A 62 4.18 -3.54 8.59
N LEU A 63 5.11 -2.71 8.11
CA LEU A 63 5.21 -2.38 6.69
C LEU A 63 5.58 -3.60 5.84
N ASP A 64 6.52 -4.41 6.32
CA ASP A 64 6.89 -5.64 5.62
C ASP A 64 5.69 -6.60 5.51
N ARG A 65 4.89 -6.71 6.55
CA ARG A 65 3.68 -7.55 6.52
C ARG A 65 2.64 -7.04 5.53
N VAL A 66 2.48 -5.72 5.42
CA VAL A 66 1.59 -5.13 4.43
C VAL A 66 2.02 -5.54 3.01
N ARG A 67 3.30 -5.36 2.71
CA ARG A 67 3.86 -5.74 1.40
C ARG A 67 3.67 -7.23 1.13
N ASP A 68 4.07 -8.07 2.08
CA ASP A 68 4.11 -9.52 1.88
C ASP A 68 2.71 -10.14 1.81
N GLY A 69 1.71 -9.47 2.35
CA GLY A 69 0.32 -9.95 2.31
C GLY A 69 -0.43 -9.60 1.04
N ASP A 70 0.09 -8.68 0.21
CA ASP A 70 -0.61 -8.25 -0.99
C ASP A 70 -0.52 -9.32 -2.09
N PRO A 71 -1.66 -9.77 -2.64
CA PRO A 71 -1.65 -10.72 -3.75
C PRO A 71 -0.84 -10.27 -4.96
N TYR A 72 -0.72 -8.98 -5.23
CA TYR A 72 0.16 -8.49 -6.29
C TYR A 72 1.61 -8.92 -6.07
N VAL A 73 2.06 -8.94 -4.83
CA VAL A 73 3.42 -9.37 -4.47
C VAL A 73 3.50 -10.89 -4.46
N THR A 74 2.55 -11.58 -3.85
CA THR A 74 2.59 -13.04 -3.75
C THR A 74 2.50 -13.71 -5.10
N PHE A 75 1.81 -13.13 -6.06
CA PHE A 75 1.73 -13.63 -7.44
C PHE A 75 2.83 -13.07 -8.34
N GLY A 76 3.69 -12.21 -7.82
CA GLY A 76 4.85 -11.70 -8.56
C GLY A 76 4.53 -10.72 -9.68
N VAL A 77 3.35 -10.08 -9.68
CA VAL A 77 2.95 -9.13 -10.72
C VAL A 77 3.38 -7.69 -10.41
N ALA A 78 3.73 -7.41 -9.17
CA ALA A 78 4.18 -6.08 -8.74
C ALA A 78 5.15 -6.19 -7.58
N GLN A 79 5.86 -5.11 -7.31
CA GLN A 79 6.70 -4.99 -6.13
C GLN A 79 6.44 -3.66 -5.45
N TYR A 80 6.74 -3.60 -4.15
CA TYR A 80 6.59 -2.42 -3.31
C TYR A 80 7.91 -1.74 -3.10
N GLU A 81 7.86 -0.41 -3.07
CA GLU A 81 8.89 0.41 -2.42
C GLU A 81 8.24 1.05 -1.20
N LEU A 82 8.74 0.73 -0.01
CA LEU A 82 8.20 1.24 1.25
C LEU A 82 9.02 2.46 1.69
N ILE A 83 8.34 3.59 1.88
CA ILE A 83 8.98 4.87 2.20
C ILE A 83 8.37 5.38 3.50
N PRO A 84 9.03 5.21 4.66
CA PRO A 84 8.59 5.87 5.89
C PRO A 84 8.53 7.38 5.67
N TRP A 85 7.46 8.00 6.15
CA TRP A 85 7.20 9.40 5.88
C TRP A 85 6.89 10.16 7.17
N MET A 86 7.73 11.14 7.50
CA MET A 86 7.48 12.01 8.63
C MET A 86 6.60 13.16 8.17
N VAL A 87 5.29 13.01 8.37
CA VAL A 87 4.32 14.05 7.99
C VAL A 87 4.37 15.15 9.04
N ASN A 88 4.62 16.38 8.61
CA ASN A 88 4.59 17.56 9.47
C ASN A 88 3.34 18.40 9.20
N THR A 89 3.23 18.92 7.99
CA THR A 89 2.07 19.72 7.57
C THR A 89 0.91 18.79 7.24
N GLY A 90 -0.22 19.00 7.87
CA GLY A 90 -1.41 18.16 7.66
C GLY A 90 -1.47 16.93 8.56
N ARG A 91 -0.52 16.77 9.48
CA ARG A 91 -0.47 15.60 10.35
C ARG A 91 -1.70 15.51 11.26
N GLU A 92 -2.18 16.63 11.79
CA GLU A 92 -3.32 16.63 12.67
C GLU A 92 -4.57 16.09 11.96
N GLU A 93 -4.74 16.45 10.70
CA GLU A 93 -5.87 15.97 9.90
C GLU A 93 -5.75 14.48 9.63
N LEU A 94 -4.56 14.00 9.32
CA LEU A 94 -4.33 12.57 9.12
C LEU A 94 -4.58 11.77 10.39
N ASP A 95 -4.15 12.30 11.54
CA ASP A 95 -4.30 11.60 12.81
C ASP A 95 -5.78 11.41 13.21
N LYS A 96 -6.68 12.19 12.61
CA LYS A 96 -8.13 12.08 12.86
C LYS A 96 -8.81 11.01 12.00
N LEU A 97 -8.13 10.49 11.01
CA LEU A 97 -8.70 9.48 10.10
C LEU A 97 -8.64 8.08 10.69
#